data_0c2cc01679f99052511738bab0368ff7
#
_entry.id   0c2cc01679f99052511738bab0368ff7
#
_cell.length_a   1.000
_cell.length_b   1.000
_cell.length_c   1.000
_cell.angle_alpha   90.00
_cell.angle_beta   90.00
_cell.angle_gamma   90.00
#
_symmetry.space_group_name_H-M   'P 1'
#
loop_
_entity.id
_entity.type
_entity.pdbx_description
1 polymer ?
#
loop_
_entity_poly.entity_id
_entity_poly.type
_entity_poly.pdbx_seq_one_letter_code
_entity_poly.pdbx_strand_id
1 'polypeptide(L)'
;EKPFEKQLDHIFDSKQYDMANEPDIAYPYLYNFLKGKEWKTQQKVDQLINEYFQNKPAGLPGNEDTGVMSAWLIYGMAGFYPITPAEPNYTFTSPKFTKITLKRNPQYYPAGDLVIESNASPENIYIKNIYIDDKPYKSYFISHEALKNAKKIRFELISKLANLAI
;
A
#
# COMPACT_ATOMS: atom_id res chain seq x y z
N GLU A 1 18.29 5.99 -11.31
CA GLU A 1 17.59 5.12 -10.32
C GLU A 1 18.46 4.82 -9.09
N LYS A 2 19.70 4.34 -9.27
CA LYS A 2 20.61 3.99 -8.13
C LYS A 2 20.86 5.11 -7.11
N PRO A 3 21.07 6.39 -7.49
CA PRO A 3 21.25 7.45 -6.51
C PRO A 3 20.01 7.69 -5.68
N PHE A 4 18.81 7.67 -6.30
CA PHE A 4 17.54 7.86 -5.61
C PHE A 4 17.23 6.71 -4.63
N GLU A 5 17.43 5.45 -5.05
CA GLU A 5 17.29 4.30 -4.16
C GLU A 5 18.19 4.43 -2.91
N LYS A 6 19.46 4.80 -3.12
CA LYS A 6 20.41 4.97 -2.00
C LYS A 6 20.00 6.09 -1.04
N GLN A 7 19.47 7.20 -1.56
CA GLN A 7 18.98 8.29 -0.70
C GLN A 7 17.75 7.87 0.10
N LEU A 8 16.82 7.16 -0.56
CA LEU A 8 15.62 6.68 0.10
C LEU A 8 15.96 5.62 1.17
N ASP A 9 16.84 4.67 0.86
CA ASP A 9 17.35 3.70 1.84
C ASP A 9 18.01 4.43 3.02
N HIS A 10 18.84 5.45 2.75
CA HIS A 10 19.54 6.22 3.79
C HIS A 10 18.57 6.89 4.77
N ILE A 11 17.46 7.46 4.30
CA ILE A 11 16.45 8.09 5.15
C ILE A 11 15.91 7.10 6.20
N PHE A 12 15.61 5.87 5.78
CA PHE A 12 15.13 4.83 6.70
C PHE A 12 16.24 4.28 7.60
N ASP A 13 17.41 4.01 7.05
CA ASP A 13 18.52 3.39 7.78
C ASP A 13 19.17 4.33 8.81
N SER A 14 19.21 5.64 8.51
CA SER A 14 19.76 6.68 9.40
C SER A 14 18.75 7.20 10.44
N LYS A 15 17.54 6.63 10.47
CA LYS A 15 16.45 7.07 11.36
C LYS A 15 16.04 8.54 11.17
N GLN A 16 16.18 9.05 9.94
CA GLN A 16 15.70 10.38 9.57
C GLN A 16 14.22 10.35 9.16
N TYR A 17 13.68 9.16 8.88
CA TYR A 17 12.25 8.98 8.60
C TYR A 17 11.42 9.23 9.86
N ASP A 18 10.43 10.10 9.74
CA ASP A 18 9.47 10.37 10.81
C ASP A 18 8.04 10.08 10.31
N MET A 19 7.44 9.00 10.83
CA MET A 19 6.07 8.61 10.47
C MET A 19 5.04 9.69 10.84
N ALA A 20 5.34 10.54 11.84
CA ALA A 20 4.47 11.63 12.28
C ALA A 20 4.59 12.90 11.43
N ASN A 21 5.54 12.95 10.48
CA ASN A 21 5.78 14.09 9.62
C ASN A 21 5.09 13.89 8.26
N GLU A 22 4.11 14.73 7.91
CA GLU A 22 3.30 14.56 6.69
C GLU A 22 4.12 14.40 5.39
N PRO A 23 5.21 15.14 5.12
CA PRO A 23 6.02 14.91 3.93
C PRO A 23 6.58 13.49 3.83
N ASP A 24 6.88 12.85 4.97
CA ASP A 24 7.54 11.56 5.01
C ASP A 24 6.60 10.38 4.78
N ILE A 25 5.30 10.54 5.02
CA ILE A 25 4.31 9.45 4.91
C ILE A 25 4.23 8.83 3.50
N ALA A 26 4.65 9.57 2.47
CA ALA A 26 4.71 9.05 1.10
C ALA A 26 5.97 8.22 0.82
N TYR A 27 7.07 8.39 1.59
CA TYR A 27 8.38 7.80 1.29
C TYR A 27 8.37 6.27 1.15
N PRO A 28 7.68 5.47 1.99
CA PRO A 28 7.66 4.03 1.84
C PRO A 28 7.06 3.55 0.51
N TYR A 29 6.22 4.37 -0.12
CA TYR A 29 5.59 4.06 -1.41
C TYR A 29 6.45 4.44 -2.62
N LEU A 30 7.51 5.24 -2.44
CA LEU A 30 8.36 5.73 -3.53
C LEU A 30 9.18 4.61 -4.19
N TYR A 31 9.40 3.48 -3.51
CA TYR A 31 10.07 2.34 -4.12
C TYR A 31 9.28 1.73 -5.29
N ASN A 32 7.96 1.94 -5.36
CA ASN A 32 7.16 1.48 -6.50
C ASN A 32 7.51 2.18 -7.83
N PHE A 33 8.20 3.34 -7.78
CA PHE A 33 8.75 3.99 -8.97
C PHE A 33 10.10 3.40 -9.44
N LEU A 34 10.67 2.47 -8.68
CA LEU A 34 11.95 1.84 -8.96
C LEU A 34 11.72 0.40 -9.41
N LYS A 35 11.88 0.16 -10.72
CA LYS A 35 11.67 -1.16 -11.32
C LYS A 35 12.49 -2.25 -10.62
N GLY A 36 11.81 -3.30 -10.16
CA GLY A 36 12.41 -4.42 -9.43
C GLY A 36 12.68 -4.14 -7.94
N LYS A 37 12.19 -2.99 -7.41
CA LYS A 37 12.32 -2.59 -6.00
C LYS A 37 10.97 -2.42 -5.30
N GLU A 38 9.90 -2.72 -5.96
CA GLU A 38 8.53 -2.56 -5.46
C GLU A 38 8.30 -3.37 -4.17
N TRP A 39 9.03 -4.46 -3.99
CA TRP A 39 9.00 -5.26 -2.77
C TRP A 39 9.45 -4.46 -1.52
N LYS A 40 10.30 -3.43 -1.68
CA LYS A 40 10.71 -2.56 -0.58
C LYS A 40 9.53 -1.72 -0.07
N THR A 41 8.62 -1.27 -0.95
CA THR A 41 7.35 -0.64 -0.52
C THR A 41 6.58 -1.57 0.40
N GLN A 42 6.38 -2.81 -0.02
CA GLN A 42 5.61 -3.80 0.75
C GLN A 42 6.25 -4.06 2.11
N GLN A 43 7.56 -4.25 2.14
CA GLN A 43 8.31 -4.46 3.37
C GLN A 43 8.26 -3.24 4.31
N LYS A 44 8.47 -2.03 3.79
CA LYS A 44 8.48 -0.81 4.60
C LYS A 44 7.10 -0.48 5.15
N VAL A 45 6.05 -0.58 4.33
CA VAL A 45 4.67 -0.34 4.79
C VAL A 45 4.29 -1.36 5.86
N ASP A 46 4.59 -2.65 5.67
CA ASP A 46 4.34 -3.69 6.67
C ASP A 46 5.08 -3.40 7.99
N GLN A 47 6.37 -3.06 7.89
CA GLN A 47 7.20 -2.69 9.04
C GLN A 47 6.60 -1.50 9.80
N LEU A 48 6.27 -0.41 9.11
CA LEU A 48 5.77 0.82 9.71
C LEU A 48 4.41 0.62 10.38
N ILE A 49 3.51 -0.15 9.77
CA ILE A 49 2.22 -0.50 10.39
C ILE A 49 2.47 -1.23 11.72
N ASN A 50 3.35 -2.21 11.76
CA ASN A 50 3.61 -3.01 12.95
C ASN A 50 4.39 -2.24 14.03
N GLU A 51 5.25 -1.29 13.64
CA GLU A 51 6.12 -0.55 14.55
C GLU A 51 5.43 0.66 15.19
N TYR A 52 4.67 1.42 14.38
CA TYR A 52 4.17 2.73 14.81
C TYR A 52 2.70 2.74 15.22
N PHE A 53 1.89 1.77 14.80
CA PHE A 53 0.46 1.76 15.09
C PHE A 53 0.09 0.68 16.10
N GLN A 54 -0.76 1.02 17.06
CA GLN A 54 -1.18 0.11 18.13
C GLN A 54 -2.68 0.23 18.37
N ASN A 55 -3.34 -0.89 18.68
CA ASN A 55 -4.76 -0.90 19.03
C ASN A 55 -4.99 -0.44 20.48
N LYS A 56 -4.82 0.86 20.72
CA LYS A 56 -5.05 1.53 22.00
C LYS A 56 -5.38 3.01 21.76
N PRO A 57 -5.95 3.75 22.75
CA PRO A 57 -6.31 5.17 22.60
C PRO A 57 -5.17 6.09 22.13
N ALA A 58 -3.93 5.84 22.56
CA ALA A 58 -2.73 6.58 22.13
C ALA A 58 -1.91 5.73 21.13
N GLY A 59 -2.57 5.10 20.17
CA GLY A 59 -1.96 4.14 19.25
C GLY A 59 -1.48 4.70 17.93
N LEU A 60 -1.58 6.01 17.71
CA LEU A 60 -1.04 6.70 16.54
C LEU A 60 0.38 7.22 16.82
N PRO A 61 1.25 7.29 15.79
CA PRO A 61 2.65 7.75 15.97
C PRO A 61 2.79 9.25 16.25
N GLY A 62 1.75 10.04 16.06
CA GLY A 62 1.76 11.49 16.25
C GLY A 62 0.36 12.06 16.24
N ASN A 63 0.22 13.30 15.76
CA ASN A 63 -1.07 13.94 15.59
C ASN A 63 -1.87 13.23 14.49
N GLU A 64 -3.20 13.25 14.61
CA GLU A 64 -4.11 12.67 13.62
C GLU A 64 -4.14 13.51 12.32
N ASP A 65 -3.91 14.82 12.42
CA ASP A 65 -3.84 15.79 11.34
C ASP A 65 -5.02 15.67 10.35
N THR A 66 -6.21 15.92 10.90
CA THR A 66 -7.47 15.89 10.15
C THR A 66 -7.79 14.51 9.53
N GLY A 67 -7.32 13.43 10.14
CA GLY A 67 -7.57 12.06 9.69
C GLY A 67 -6.50 11.47 8.78
N VAL A 68 -5.40 12.18 8.52
CA VAL A 68 -4.33 11.73 7.62
C VAL A 68 -3.66 10.47 8.15
N MET A 69 -3.38 10.41 9.45
CA MET A 69 -2.67 9.29 10.06
C MET A 69 -3.50 8.00 10.06
N SER A 70 -4.77 8.08 10.47
CA SER A 70 -5.70 6.96 10.39
C SER A 70 -5.97 6.53 8.93
N ALA A 71 -6.09 7.49 8.01
CA ALA A 71 -6.26 7.19 6.60
C ALA A 71 -5.06 6.45 6.03
N TRP A 72 -3.82 6.86 6.37
CA TRP A 72 -2.61 6.16 5.96
C TRP A 72 -2.62 4.70 6.40
N LEU A 73 -2.95 4.46 7.68
CA LEU A 73 -3.06 3.10 8.22
C LEU A 73 -4.09 2.27 7.45
N ILE A 74 -5.31 2.82 7.28
CA ILE A 74 -6.41 2.09 6.62
C ILE A 74 -6.06 1.77 5.17
N TYR A 75 -5.52 2.73 4.43
CA TYR A 75 -5.09 2.52 3.05
C TYR A 75 -3.94 1.49 2.96
N GLY A 76 -2.92 1.60 3.81
CA GLY A 76 -1.82 0.65 3.87
C GLY A 76 -2.31 -0.77 4.17
N MET A 77 -3.22 -0.92 5.15
CA MET A 77 -3.84 -2.21 5.47
C MET A 77 -4.75 -2.74 4.36
N ALA A 78 -5.37 -1.85 3.57
CA ALA A 78 -6.20 -2.23 2.43
C ALA A 78 -5.37 -2.62 1.20
N GLY A 79 -4.09 -2.26 1.15
CA GLY A 79 -3.17 -2.66 0.09
C GLY A 79 -3.01 -1.65 -1.04
N PHE A 80 -3.40 -0.39 -0.85
CA PHE A 80 -3.19 0.68 -1.84
C PHE A 80 -3.14 2.05 -1.16
N TYR A 81 -2.53 3.05 -1.80
CA TYR A 81 -2.36 4.39 -1.25
C TYR A 81 -2.39 5.48 -2.33
N PRO A 82 -3.08 6.62 -2.12
CA PRO A 82 -3.04 7.78 -3.00
C PRO A 82 -1.77 8.60 -2.73
N ILE A 83 -0.69 8.31 -3.46
CA ILE A 83 0.65 8.84 -3.16
C ILE A 83 0.82 10.32 -3.48
N THR A 84 0.11 10.82 -4.49
CA THR A 84 0.23 12.21 -4.96
C THR A 84 -1.09 12.94 -4.76
N PRO A 85 -1.13 13.99 -3.93
CA PRO A 85 -2.34 14.81 -3.77
C PRO A 85 -2.83 15.36 -5.11
N ALA A 86 -4.15 15.36 -5.29
CA ALA A 86 -4.84 15.82 -6.50
C ALA A 86 -4.55 15.03 -7.80
N GLU A 87 -3.72 14.00 -7.76
CA GLU A 87 -3.56 13.06 -8.87
C GLU A 87 -4.46 11.83 -8.68
N PRO A 88 -5.32 11.48 -9.66
CA PRO A 88 -6.28 10.39 -9.50
C PRO A 88 -5.62 9.01 -9.74
N ASN A 89 -4.53 8.75 -9.03
CA ASN A 89 -3.78 7.49 -9.09
C ASN A 89 -3.51 6.95 -7.68
N TYR A 90 -3.44 5.63 -7.59
CA TYR A 90 -3.06 4.91 -6.39
C TYR A 90 -1.88 4.00 -6.67
N THR A 91 -1.09 3.71 -5.66
CA THR A 91 -0.03 2.71 -5.71
C THR A 91 -0.37 1.53 -4.81
N PHE A 92 0.01 0.32 -5.22
CA PHE A 92 -0.26 -0.90 -4.47
C PHE A 92 0.82 -1.20 -3.44
N THR A 93 0.37 -1.74 -2.31
CA THR A 93 1.18 -2.45 -1.32
C THR A 93 0.46 -3.75 -0.94
N SER A 94 1.01 -4.54 -0.03
CA SER A 94 0.37 -5.79 0.38
C SER A 94 -0.75 -5.54 1.38
N PRO A 95 -1.97 -6.03 1.13
CA PRO A 95 -3.05 -5.94 2.12
C PRO A 95 -2.72 -6.77 3.36
N LYS A 96 -3.23 -6.34 4.52
CA LYS A 96 -3.05 -7.04 5.80
C LYS A 96 -4.15 -8.07 6.10
N PHE A 97 -5.21 -8.10 5.31
CA PHE A 97 -6.38 -8.97 5.50
C PHE A 97 -6.58 -9.89 4.32
N THR A 98 -7.12 -11.06 4.57
CA THR A 98 -7.47 -12.03 3.52
C THR A 98 -8.67 -11.58 2.69
N LYS A 99 -9.54 -10.75 3.27
CA LYS A 99 -10.67 -10.15 2.56
C LYS A 99 -11.07 -8.81 3.16
N ILE A 100 -11.27 -7.84 2.30
CA ILE A 100 -11.80 -6.51 2.62
C ILE A 100 -12.95 -6.23 1.65
N THR A 101 -14.05 -5.66 2.15
CA THR A 101 -15.13 -5.16 1.30
C THR A 101 -15.30 -3.66 1.54
N LEU A 102 -14.99 -2.86 0.53
CA LEU A 102 -15.22 -1.43 0.54
C LEU A 102 -16.63 -1.16 0.03
N LYS A 103 -17.51 -0.76 0.94
CA LYS A 103 -18.87 -0.32 0.61
C LYS A 103 -18.81 1.01 -0.11
N ARG A 104 -19.33 1.07 -1.34
CA ARG A 104 -19.26 2.26 -2.19
C ARG A 104 -20.66 2.74 -2.55
N ASN A 105 -20.84 4.07 -2.62
CA ASN A 105 -22.10 4.63 -3.06
C ASN A 105 -22.31 4.38 -4.56
N PRO A 106 -23.36 3.65 -4.99
CA PRO A 106 -23.57 3.28 -6.39
C PRO A 106 -23.80 4.48 -7.31
N GLN A 107 -24.18 5.64 -6.76
CA GLN A 107 -24.29 6.88 -7.54
C GLN A 107 -22.95 7.32 -8.15
N TYR A 108 -21.84 7.09 -7.42
CA TYR A 108 -20.48 7.49 -7.85
C TYR A 108 -19.65 6.30 -8.32
N TYR A 109 -20.01 5.09 -7.90
CA TYR A 109 -19.29 3.84 -8.18
C TYR A 109 -20.23 2.81 -8.80
N PRO A 110 -20.47 2.88 -10.12
CA PRO A 110 -21.48 2.03 -10.79
C PRO A 110 -21.15 0.54 -10.72
N ALA A 111 -19.88 0.17 -10.49
CA ALA A 111 -19.50 -1.22 -10.28
C ALA A 111 -19.96 -1.80 -8.92
N GLY A 112 -20.50 -0.96 -8.02
CA GLY A 112 -20.91 -1.36 -6.67
C GLY A 112 -19.71 -1.49 -5.71
N ASP A 113 -19.81 -2.38 -4.73
CA ASP A 113 -18.76 -2.63 -3.74
C ASP A 113 -17.47 -3.12 -4.39
N LEU A 114 -16.32 -2.75 -3.81
CA LEU A 114 -15.01 -3.31 -4.18
C LEU A 114 -14.59 -4.37 -3.16
N VAL A 115 -14.32 -5.57 -3.64
CA VAL A 115 -13.77 -6.66 -2.83
C VAL A 115 -12.27 -6.77 -3.08
N ILE A 116 -11.46 -6.73 -2.01
CA ILE A 116 -10.03 -6.99 -2.06
C ILE A 116 -9.80 -8.34 -1.38
N GLU A 117 -9.17 -9.27 -2.08
CA GLU A 117 -8.86 -10.61 -1.59
C GLU A 117 -7.35 -10.86 -1.63
N SER A 118 -6.86 -11.61 -0.65
CA SER A 118 -5.44 -12.03 -0.61
C SER A 118 -5.26 -13.29 0.22
N ASN A 119 -4.07 -13.86 0.15
CA ASN A 119 -3.58 -14.87 1.09
C ASN A 119 -2.63 -14.26 2.14
N ALA A 120 -2.98 -13.07 2.64
CA ALA A 120 -2.19 -12.36 3.65
C ALA A 120 -2.00 -13.23 4.91
N SER A 121 -0.78 -13.25 5.42
CA SER A 121 -0.38 -13.84 6.69
C SER A 121 0.81 -13.04 7.24
N PRO A 122 1.23 -13.23 8.50
CA PRO A 122 2.42 -12.56 9.02
C PRO A 122 3.68 -12.74 8.17
N GLU A 123 3.79 -13.86 7.44
CA GLU A 123 4.93 -14.17 6.58
C GLU A 123 4.73 -13.73 5.13
N ASN A 124 3.49 -13.77 4.62
CA ASN A 124 3.19 -13.49 3.22
C ASN A 124 2.97 -12.00 3.02
N ILE A 125 4.06 -11.26 2.84
CA ILE A 125 4.05 -9.80 2.71
C ILE A 125 4.50 -9.29 1.34
N TYR A 126 4.94 -10.16 0.41
CA TYR A 126 5.42 -9.73 -0.91
C TYR A 126 4.41 -10.10 -1.99
N ILE A 127 4.07 -9.15 -2.85
CA ILE A 127 3.16 -9.35 -3.98
C ILE A 127 3.86 -10.16 -5.07
N LYS A 128 3.31 -11.33 -5.38
CA LYS A 128 3.71 -12.15 -6.52
C LYS A 128 2.91 -11.80 -7.76
N ASN A 129 1.59 -11.71 -7.61
CA ASN A 129 0.67 -11.39 -8.70
C ASN A 129 -0.45 -10.48 -8.21
N ILE A 130 -0.94 -9.64 -9.11
CA ILE A 130 -2.14 -8.82 -8.92
C ILE A 130 -3.13 -9.18 -10.01
N TYR A 131 -4.41 -9.25 -9.64
CA TYR A 131 -5.51 -9.45 -10.58
C TYR A 131 -6.60 -8.42 -10.32
N ILE A 132 -7.16 -7.86 -11.39
CA ILE A 132 -8.32 -6.98 -11.34
C ILE A 132 -9.44 -7.66 -12.15
N ASP A 133 -10.58 -7.93 -11.51
CA ASP A 133 -11.70 -8.66 -12.09
C ASP A 133 -11.24 -9.96 -12.76
N ASP A 134 -10.39 -10.71 -12.05
CA ASP A 134 -9.77 -12.00 -12.43
C ASP A 134 -8.79 -11.93 -13.61
N LYS A 135 -8.48 -10.75 -14.14
CA LYS A 135 -7.47 -10.55 -15.18
C LYS A 135 -6.12 -10.19 -14.59
N PRO A 136 -5.01 -10.78 -15.05
CA PRO A 136 -3.66 -10.41 -14.58
C PRO A 136 -3.40 -8.91 -14.78
N TYR A 137 -2.87 -8.28 -13.75
CA TYR A 137 -2.51 -6.87 -13.74
C TYR A 137 -1.03 -6.71 -13.39
N LYS A 138 -0.26 -6.04 -14.26
CA LYS A 138 1.22 -6.01 -14.16
C LYS A 138 1.80 -4.72 -13.60
N SER A 139 0.95 -3.75 -13.25
CA SER A 139 1.41 -2.48 -12.71
C SER A 139 1.23 -2.44 -11.20
N TYR A 140 2.13 -1.73 -10.51
CA TYR A 140 1.95 -1.34 -9.11
C TYR A 140 1.18 -0.02 -8.95
N PHE A 141 0.68 0.55 -10.05
CA PHE A 141 -0.14 1.76 -10.05
C PHE A 141 -1.48 1.49 -10.70
N ILE A 142 -2.55 2.08 -10.16
CA ILE A 142 -3.90 1.98 -10.71
C ILE A 142 -4.54 3.37 -10.73
N SER A 143 -5.16 3.75 -11.85
CA SER A 143 -5.92 5.00 -11.92
C SER A 143 -7.20 4.92 -11.10
N HIS A 144 -7.68 6.08 -10.61
CA HIS A 144 -8.97 6.16 -9.93
C HIS A 144 -10.12 5.61 -10.81
N GLU A 145 -10.09 5.90 -12.10
CA GLU A 145 -11.11 5.40 -13.03
C GLU A 145 -11.11 3.87 -13.12
N ALA A 146 -9.93 3.26 -13.20
CA ALA A 146 -9.83 1.80 -13.20
C ALA A 146 -10.30 1.20 -11.86
N LEU A 147 -9.90 1.80 -10.73
CA LEU A 147 -10.33 1.39 -9.39
C LEU A 147 -11.83 1.57 -9.18
N LYS A 148 -12.40 2.67 -9.68
CA LYS A 148 -13.83 2.98 -9.62
C LYS A 148 -14.67 1.92 -10.32
N ASN A 149 -14.20 1.39 -11.44
CA ASN A 149 -14.89 0.41 -12.26
C ASN A 149 -14.59 -1.05 -11.87
N ALA A 150 -13.58 -1.29 -11.06
CA ALA A 150 -13.25 -2.63 -10.57
C ALA A 150 -14.27 -3.13 -9.53
N LYS A 151 -14.60 -4.41 -9.58
CA LYS A 151 -15.41 -5.13 -8.57
C LYS A 151 -14.54 -5.91 -7.61
N LYS A 152 -13.38 -6.39 -8.09
CA LYS A 152 -12.48 -7.22 -7.31
C LYS A 152 -11.02 -6.92 -7.61
N ILE A 153 -10.21 -6.83 -6.56
CA ILE A 153 -8.74 -6.90 -6.65
C ILE A 153 -8.30 -8.12 -5.88
N ARG A 154 -7.46 -8.98 -6.48
CA ARG A 154 -6.91 -10.15 -5.81
C ARG A 154 -5.38 -10.07 -5.84
N PHE A 155 -4.78 -10.22 -4.66
CA PHE A 155 -3.34 -10.31 -4.48
C PHE A 155 -2.93 -11.75 -4.18
N GLU A 156 -1.93 -12.25 -4.88
CA GLU A 156 -1.20 -13.45 -4.50
C GLU A 156 0.10 -13.01 -3.84
N LEU A 157 0.24 -13.34 -2.54
CA LEU A 157 1.38 -12.94 -1.73
C LEU A 157 2.28 -14.15 -1.46
N ILE A 158 3.57 -13.87 -1.23
CA ILE A 158 4.60 -14.84 -0.88
C ILE A 158 5.46 -14.36 0.27
N SER A 159 6.11 -15.29 0.95
CA SER A 159 6.95 -15.02 2.13
C SER A 159 8.42 -14.73 1.81
N LYS A 160 8.91 -15.07 0.59
CA LYS A 160 10.33 -14.94 0.23
C LYS A 160 10.51 -14.31 -1.14
N LEU A 161 11.39 -13.33 -1.24
CA LEU A 161 11.73 -12.64 -2.48
C LEU A 161 12.32 -13.55 -3.56
N ALA A 162 13.03 -14.61 -3.18
CA ALA A 162 13.57 -15.59 -4.12
C ALA A 162 12.48 -16.28 -5.00
N ASN A 163 11.22 -16.17 -4.61
CA ASN A 163 10.08 -16.70 -5.35
C ASN A 163 9.39 -15.64 -6.24
N LEU A 164 9.91 -14.40 -6.26
CA LEU A 164 9.55 -13.40 -7.26
C LEU A 164 10.36 -13.74 -8.53
N ALA A 165 9.67 -14.10 -9.60
CA ALA A 165 10.30 -14.10 -10.92
C ALA A 165 10.63 -12.64 -11.27
N ILE A 166 11.89 -12.27 -11.12
CA ILE A 166 12.43 -10.96 -11.49
C ILE A 166 12.57 -10.89 -13.01
#